data_3c43480c130623f9b90fbc5225144bb2
#
_entry.id   3c43480c130623f9b90fbc5225144bb2
#
_cell.length_a   1.000
_cell.length_b   1.000
_cell.length_c   1.000
_cell.angle_alpha   90.00
_cell.angle_beta   90.00
_cell.angle_gamma   90.00
#
_symmetry.space_group_name_H-M   'P 1'
#
loop_
_entity.id
_entity.type
_entity.pdbx_description
1 polymer ?
#
loop_
_entity_poly.entity_id
_entity_poly.type
_entity_poly.pdbx_seq_one_letter_code
_entity_poly.pdbx_strand_id
1 'polypeptide(L)'
;MGDTGNPLVGTWHLVRWDISYDDGRAPSLPFGAAATGMILYTHDGSMSACIAQAGRATLSSDSVRSAPPAERLAAFESFFQYAGRYRVQSQDGRLQVVHSVTHSLNPNFVGTEQVRWIDWPAPSQLALSASDTMPSTAIARHHRLLWQRSPQP
;
A
#
# COMPACT_ATOMS: atom_id res chain seq x y z
N MET A 1 24.31 22.78 -1.19
CA MET A 1 23.75 22.20 -2.41
C MET A 1 22.55 21.37 -2.03
N GLY A 2 21.38 21.84 -2.36
CA GLY A 2 20.17 21.05 -2.10
C GLY A 2 20.26 19.75 -2.88
N ASP A 3 20.31 18.66 -2.16
CA ASP A 3 20.04 17.37 -2.75
C ASP A 3 18.62 17.44 -3.34
N THR A 4 18.54 17.55 -4.67
CA THR A 4 17.26 17.41 -5.37
C THR A 4 16.86 15.94 -5.34
N GLY A 5 17.02 15.33 -4.16
CA GLY A 5 16.78 13.93 -3.93
C GLY A 5 15.36 13.54 -4.32
N ASN A 6 15.19 12.27 -4.60
CA ASN A 6 13.90 11.67 -4.89
C ASN A 6 12.90 12.00 -3.75
N PRO A 7 11.81 12.74 -4.04
CA PRO A 7 10.87 13.17 -2.99
C PRO A 7 10.13 12.02 -2.32
N LEU A 8 10.17 10.81 -2.88
CA LEU A 8 9.59 9.63 -2.24
C LEU A 8 10.41 9.13 -1.05
N VAL A 9 11.73 9.37 -1.04
CA VAL A 9 12.61 8.83 0.00
C VAL A 9 12.16 9.26 1.39
N GLY A 10 12.02 8.29 2.28
CA GLY A 10 11.61 8.50 3.67
C GLY A 10 10.55 7.51 4.12
N THR A 11 9.96 7.81 5.25
CA THR A 11 8.91 7.02 5.89
C THR A 11 7.57 7.75 5.79
N TRP A 12 6.55 7.04 5.37
CA TRP A 12 5.20 7.55 5.19
C TRP A 12 4.23 6.70 6.00
N HIS A 13 3.24 7.34 6.62
CA HIS A 13 2.18 6.67 7.39
C HIS A 13 0.84 6.79 6.68
N LEU A 14 0.08 5.70 6.65
CA LEU A 14 -1.21 5.66 6.00
C LEU A 14 -2.20 6.57 6.70
N VAL A 15 -2.86 7.43 5.92
CA VAL A 15 -3.99 8.25 6.37
C VAL A 15 -5.29 7.57 5.99
N ARG A 16 -5.40 7.07 4.75
CA ARG A 16 -6.64 6.48 4.26
C ARG A 16 -6.37 5.60 3.04
N TRP A 17 -7.03 4.47 2.99
CA TRP A 17 -7.14 3.63 1.79
C TRP A 17 -8.61 3.50 1.43
N ASP A 18 -9.00 4.00 0.28
CA ASP A 18 -10.36 3.90 -0.23
C ASP A 18 -10.40 3.39 -1.67
N ILE A 19 -11.52 2.79 -2.04
CA ILE A 19 -11.80 2.30 -3.39
C ILE A 19 -13.07 2.96 -3.88
N SER A 20 -13.03 3.60 -5.05
CA SER A 20 -14.19 4.07 -5.77
C SER A 20 -14.51 3.16 -6.96
N TYR A 21 -15.74 3.22 -7.45
CA TYR A 21 -16.26 2.31 -8.48
C TYR A 21 -16.98 3.10 -9.57
N ASP A 22 -16.89 2.63 -10.81
CA ASP A 22 -17.50 3.31 -11.95
C ASP A 22 -19.02 3.04 -12.09
N ASP A 23 -19.58 2.16 -11.27
CA ASP A 23 -21.02 1.83 -11.28
C ASP A 23 -21.89 2.68 -10.36
N GLY A 24 -21.32 3.73 -9.76
CA GLY A 24 -22.06 4.67 -8.91
C GLY A 24 -22.28 4.22 -7.46
N ARG A 25 -21.80 3.04 -7.07
CA ARG A 25 -21.86 2.64 -5.66
C ARG A 25 -20.98 3.51 -4.79
N ALA A 26 -21.29 3.57 -3.49
CA ALA A 26 -20.49 4.31 -2.53
C ALA A 26 -19.06 3.75 -2.44
N PRO A 27 -18.03 4.60 -2.22
CA PRO A 27 -16.67 4.12 -1.98
C PRO A 27 -16.61 3.17 -0.79
N SER A 28 -15.68 2.21 -0.86
CA SER A 28 -15.40 1.27 0.24
C SER A 28 -14.04 1.53 0.86
N LEU A 29 -13.89 1.11 2.11
CA LEU A 29 -12.63 1.16 2.85
C LEU A 29 -12.22 -0.28 3.15
N PRO A 30 -11.28 -0.87 2.38
CA PRO A 30 -10.97 -2.31 2.50
C PRO A 30 -10.56 -2.76 3.89
N PHE A 31 -9.80 -1.93 4.60
CA PHE A 31 -9.38 -2.21 5.99
C PHE A 31 -10.02 -1.26 7.00
N GLY A 32 -11.09 -0.56 6.62
CA GLY A 32 -11.81 0.36 7.49
C GLY A 32 -11.18 1.74 7.59
N ALA A 33 -11.90 2.65 8.27
CA ALA A 33 -11.47 4.05 8.42
C ALA A 33 -10.27 4.20 9.38
N ALA A 34 -10.05 3.23 10.26
CA ALA A 34 -8.97 3.24 11.25
C ALA A 34 -7.78 2.35 10.85
N ALA A 35 -7.68 1.98 9.58
CA ALA A 35 -6.51 1.25 9.06
C ALA A 35 -5.23 2.07 9.27
N THR A 36 -4.15 1.37 9.60
CA THR A 36 -2.82 1.96 9.73
C THR A 36 -1.87 1.33 8.73
N GLY A 37 -0.74 1.98 8.47
CA GLY A 37 0.23 1.43 7.56
C GLY A 37 1.47 2.29 7.47
N MET A 38 2.50 1.73 6.88
CA MET A 38 3.75 2.40 6.60
C MET A 38 4.22 2.04 5.21
N ILE A 39 4.80 3.00 4.52
CA ILE A 39 5.57 2.74 3.32
C ILE A 39 6.91 3.44 3.45
N LEU A 40 7.98 2.73 3.16
CA LEU A 40 9.35 3.21 3.22
C LEU A 40 9.95 3.17 1.82
N TYR A 41 10.64 4.24 1.47
CA TYR A 41 11.47 4.31 0.27
C TYR A 41 12.87 4.74 0.66
N THR A 42 13.87 3.98 0.22
CA THR A 42 15.27 4.24 0.53
C THR A 42 15.99 4.92 -0.64
N HIS A 43 17.11 5.56 -0.37
CA HIS A 43 17.94 6.19 -1.40
C HIS A 43 18.50 5.18 -2.41
N ASP A 44 18.74 3.95 -1.98
CA ASP A 44 19.31 2.90 -2.82
C ASP A 44 18.27 2.17 -3.69
N GLY A 45 17.02 2.63 -3.68
CA GLY A 45 15.97 2.09 -4.53
C GLY A 45 15.22 0.90 -3.96
N SER A 46 15.23 0.71 -2.66
CA SER A 46 14.43 -0.31 -1.98
C SER A 46 13.14 0.28 -1.41
N MET A 47 12.11 -0.55 -1.29
CA MET A 47 10.86 -0.16 -0.69
C MET A 47 10.22 -1.28 0.10
N SER A 48 9.40 -0.92 1.07
CA SER A 48 8.58 -1.86 1.84
C SER A 48 7.28 -1.18 2.25
N ALA A 49 6.17 -1.86 2.09
CA ALA A 49 4.85 -1.35 2.46
C ALA A 49 4.10 -2.37 3.31
N CYS A 50 3.43 -1.89 4.35
CA CYS A 50 2.48 -2.70 5.10
C CYS A 50 1.24 -1.89 5.46
N ILE A 51 0.10 -2.56 5.51
CA ILE A 51 -1.18 -1.98 5.91
C ILE A 51 -1.86 -2.97 6.84
N ALA A 52 -2.38 -2.48 7.95
CA ALA A 52 -3.06 -3.29 8.96
C ALA A 52 -4.48 -2.77 9.20
N GLN A 53 -5.43 -3.67 9.25
CA GLN A 53 -6.76 -3.37 9.76
C GLN A 53 -6.69 -3.07 11.26
N ALA A 54 -7.49 -2.12 11.73
CA ALA A 54 -7.56 -1.82 13.17
C ALA A 54 -8.16 -2.99 13.95
N GLY A 55 -7.76 -3.11 15.22
CA GLY A 55 -8.37 -4.08 16.13
C GLY A 55 -8.01 -5.53 15.84
N ARG A 56 -6.87 -5.80 15.22
CA ARG A 56 -6.41 -7.18 14.98
C ARG A 56 -6.24 -7.91 16.32
N ALA A 57 -6.89 -9.06 16.45
CA ALA A 57 -6.78 -9.88 17.65
C ALA A 57 -5.39 -10.54 17.71
N THR A 58 -4.86 -10.64 18.93
CA THR A 58 -3.67 -11.47 19.18
C THR A 58 -4.02 -12.95 19.04
N LEU A 59 -3.02 -13.74 18.69
CA LEU A 59 -3.20 -15.20 18.65
C LEU A 59 -3.30 -15.74 20.07
N SER A 60 -4.08 -16.81 20.25
CA SER A 60 -4.21 -17.50 21.54
C SER A 60 -3.02 -18.40 21.87
N SER A 61 -2.02 -18.44 21.01
CA SER A 61 -0.78 -19.20 21.17
C SER A 61 0.43 -18.31 20.89
N ASP A 62 1.53 -18.50 21.63
CA ASP A 62 2.78 -17.81 21.39
C ASP A 62 3.43 -18.19 20.04
N SER A 63 3.05 -19.35 19.50
CA SER A 63 3.55 -19.83 18.21
C SER A 63 2.44 -19.70 17.15
N VAL A 64 2.78 -19.06 16.03
CA VAL A 64 1.87 -19.00 14.88
C VAL A 64 1.46 -20.41 14.41
N ARG A 65 2.38 -21.36 14.47
CA ARG A 65 2.11 -22.73 13.98
C ARG A 65 1.10 -23.48 14.85
N SER A 66 1.03 -23.17 16.14
CA SER A 66 0.09 -23.82 17.08
C SER A 66 -1.20 -23.04 17.27
N ALA A 67 -1.31 -21.84 16.71
CA ALA A 67 -2.56 -21.09 16.73
C ALA A 67 -3.64 -21.81 15.91
N PRO A 68 -4.92 -21.74 16.33
CA PRO A 68 -6.03 -22.30 15.54
C PRO A 68 -6.04 -21.75 14.10
N PRO A 69 -6.39 -22.58 13.11
CA PRO A 69 -6.44 -22.13 11.70
C PRO A 69 -7.28 -20.89 11.46
N ALA A 70 -8.42 -20.75 12.15
CA ALA A 70 -9.29 -19.57 12.00
C ALA A 70 -8.59 -18.27 12.43
N GLU A 71 -7.80 -18.31 13.50
CA GLU A 71 -7.02 -17.16 13.95
C GLU A 71 -5.92 -16.79 12.95
N ARG A 72 -5.25 -17.80 12.40
CA ARG A 72 -4.21 -17.59 11.37
C ARG A 72 -4.80 -16.99 10.10
N LEU A 73 -5.98 -17.46 9.67
CA LEU A 73 -6.68 -16.92 8.51
C LEU A 73 -7.06 -15.46 8.75
N ALA A 74 -7.65 -15.14 9.90
CA ALA A 74 -8.00 -13.78 10.27
C ALA A 74 -6.77 -12.86 10.31
N ALA A 75 -5.65 -13.33 10.83
CA ALA A 75 -4.40 -12.57 10.85
C ALA A 75 -3.88 -12.30 9.42
N PHE A 76 -3.94 -13.29 8.53
CA PHE A 76 -3.53 -13.15 7.14
C PHE A 76 -4.43 -12.15 6.39
N GLU A 77 -5.74 -12.24 6.53
CA GLU A 77 -6.70 -11.41 5.81
C GLU A 77 -6.77 -9.96 6.29
N SER A 78 -6.28 -9.67 7.48
CA SER A 78 -6.30 -8.32 8.08
C SER A 78 -4.98 -7.57 7.97
N PHE A 79 -4.06 -8.07 7.19
CA PHE A 79 -2.73 -7.48 6.99
C PHE A 79 -2.31 -7.59 5.53
N PHE A 80 -1.68 -6.54 5.02
CA PHE A 80 -1.10 -6.50 3.69
C PHE A 80 0.38 -6.14 3.81
N GLN A 81 1.24 -6.80 3.05
CA GLN A 81 2.66 -6.49 3.04
C GLN A 81 3.29 -6.91 1.72
N TYR A 82 4.11 -6.04 1.15
CA TYR A 82 5.10 -6.43 0.16
C TYR A 82 6.33 -5.52 0.23
N ALA A 83 7.42 -6.00 -0.32
CA ALA A 83 8.69 -5.29 -0.38
C ALA A 83 9.44 -5.64 -1.66
N GLY A 84 10.38 -4.80 -2.04
CA GLY A 84 11.22 -5.01 -3.21
C GLY A 84 11.99 -3.76 -3.59
N ARG A 85 12.13 -3.57 -4.90
CA ARG A 85 12.78 -2.41 -5.49
C ARG A 85 11.73 -1.43 -6.00
N TYR A 86 12.11 -0.17 -6.16
CA TYR A 86 11.24 0.80 -6.82
C TYR A 86 12.01 1.67 -7.80
N ARG A 87 11.27 2.20 -8.75
CA ARG A 87 11.74 3.25 -9.66
C ARG A 87 10.60 4.21 -9.96
N VAL A 88 10.93 5.43 -10.34
CA VAL A 88 9.96 6.44 -10.78
C VAL A 88 10.07 6.56 -12.30
N GLN A 89 8.93 6.64 -12.96
CA GLN A 89 8.84 6.86 -14.41
C GLN A 89 7.78 7.90 -14.71
N SER A 90 7.81 8.43 -15.93
CA SER A 90 6.80 9.35 -16.44
C SER A 90 5.94 8.66 -17.49
N GLN A 91 4.64 8.85 -17.40
CA GLN A 91 3.67 8.37 -18.37
C GLN A 91 2.69 9.51 -18.66
N ASP A 92 2.63 9.95 -19.92
CA ASP A 92 1.75 11.04 -20.40
C ASP A 92 1.87 12.32 -19.54
N GLY A 93 3.10 12.68 -19.16
CA GLY A 93 3.39 13.87 -18.38
C GLY A 93 3.09 13.74 -16.88
N ARG A 94 2.64 12.56 -16.41
CA ARG A 94 2.41 12.27 -15.00
C ARG A 94 3.43 11.27 -14.47
N LEU A 95 3.75 11.39 -13.19
CA LEU A 95 4.70 10.48 -12.55
C LEU A 95 4.00 9.22 -12.03
N GLN A 96 4.71 8.12 -12.16
CA GLN A 96 4.35 6.83 -11.57
C GLN A 96 5.52 6.30 -10.76
N VAL A 97 5.22 5.58 -9.69
CA VAL A 97 6.18 4.71 -9.03
C VAL A 97 5.87 3.27 -9.40
N VAL A 98 6.91 2.51 -9.70
CA VAL A 98 6.81 1.08 -10.00
C VAL A 98 7.48 0.32 -8.87
N HIS A 99 6.72 -0.53 -8.18
CA HIS A 99 7.21 -1.43 -7.16
C HIS A 99 7.49 -2.79 -7.79
N SER A 100 8.74 -3.18 -7.88
CA SER A 100 9.14 -4.52 -8.34
C SER A 100 9.21 -5.44 -7.13
N VAL A 101 8.19 -6.26 -6.95
CA VAL A 101 7.98 -7.02 -5.72
C VAL A 101 8.88 -8.26 -5.67
N THR A 102 9.66 -8.38 -4.60
CA THR A 102 10.52 -9.54 -4.35
C THR A 102 10.04 -10.38 -3.17
N HIS A 103 9.33 -9.77 -2.23
CA HIS A 103 8.79 -10.41 -1.03
C HIS A 103 7.37 -9.93 -0.80
N SER A 104 6.46 -10.81 -0.43
CA SER A 104 5.06 -10.45 -0.18
C SER A 104 4.37 -11.45 0.73
N LEU A 105 3.47 -10.92 1.57
CA LEU A 105 2.55 -11.77 2.33
C LEU A 105 1.67 -12.61 1.39
N ASN A 106 1.14 -11.99 0.33
CA ASN A 106 0.48 -12.74 -0.75
C ASN A 106 1.53 -13.17 -1.76
N PRO A 107 1.82 -14.49 -1.85
CA PRO A 107 2.90 -14.97 -2.72
C PRO A 107 2.68 -14.66 -4.21
N ASN A 108 1.45 -14.38 -4.62
CA ASN A 108 1.14 -14.07 -6.03
C ASN A 108 1.73 -12.74 -6.50
N PHE A 109 2.08 -11.83 -5.57
CA PHE A 109 2.71 -10.57 -5.94
C PHE A 109 4.21 -10.69 -6.24
N VAL A 110 4.86 -11.74 -5.77
CA VAL A 110 6.31 -11.92 -6.00
C VAL A 110 6.58 -12.06 -7.50
N GLY A 111 7.54 -11.28 -8.00
CA GLY A 111 7.88 -11.24 -9.42
C GLY A 111 7.00 -10.34 -10.26
N THR A 112 6.07 -9.61 -9.65
CA THR A 112 5.21 -8.65 -10.37
C THR A 112 5.72 -7.22 -10.21
N GLU A 113 5.26 -6.35 -11.11
CA GLU A 113 5.41 -4.91 -10.99
C GLU A 113 4.06 -4.29 -10.62
N GLN A 114 4.06 -3.52 -9.53
CA GLN A 114 2.89 -2.80 -9.06
C GLN A 114 3.07 -1.32 -9.38
N VAL A 115 2.33 -0.83 -10.36
CA VAL A 115 2.44 0.54 -10.85
C VAL A 115 1.43 1.42 -10.13
N ARG A 116 1.87 2.59 -9.66
CA ARG A 116 1.02 3.55 -8.96
C ARG A 116 1.24 4.95 -9.50
N TRP A 117 0.15 5.66 -9.76
CA TRP A 117 0.20 7.10 -10.06
C TRP A 117 0.58 7.85 -8.79
N ILE A 118 1.40 8.90 -8.96
CA ILE A 118 1.87 9.75 -7.87
C ILE A 118 1.16 11.09 -7.95
N ASP A 119 0.53 11.50 -6.85
CA ASP A 119 0.01 12.85 -6.66
C ASP A 119 0.45 13.39 -5.29
N TRP A 120 0.58 14.70 -5.20
CA TRP A 120 1.02 15.40 -4.00
C TRP A 120 -0.09 16.34 -3.52
N PRO A 121 -1.09 15.87 -2.74
CA PRO A 121 -2.21 16.71 -2.28
C PRO A 121 -1.78 17.86 -1.38
N ALA A 122 -0.68 17.70 -0.65
CA ALA A 122 -0.07 18.70 0.22
C ALA A 122 1.45 18.44 0.29
N PRO A 123 2.26 19.40 0.78
CA PRO A 123 3.73 19.25 0.80
C PRO A 123 4.25 18.01 1.51
N SER A 124 3.53 17.54 2.54
CA SER A 124 3.90 16.35 3.31
C SER A 124 3.01 15.14 3.04
N GLN A 125 2.20 15.19 1.99
CA GLN A 125 1.29 14.11 1.64
C GLN A 125 1.60 13.52 0.27
N LEU A 126 1.48 12.21 0.18
CA LEU A 126 1.65 11.42 -1.02
C LEU A 126 0.36 10.63 -1.25
N ALA A 127 -0.23 10.75 -2.43
CA ALA A 127 -1.32 9.89 -2.85
C ALA A 127 -0.82 8.93 -3.92
N LEU A 128 -1.02 7.64 -3.70
CA LEU A 128 -0.73 6.58 -4.65
C LEU A 128 -2.04 5.98 -5.12
N SER A 129 -2.24 5.90 -6.43
CA SER A 129 -3.48 5.38 -7.00
C SER A 129 -3.24 4.37 -8.11
N ALA A 130 -4.18 3.43 -8.24
CA ALA A 130 -4.18 2.44 -9.29
C ALA A 130 -5.60 2.00 -9.59
N SER A 131 -5.84 1.54 -10.80
CA SER A 131 -7.15 1.03 -11.20
C SER A 131 -7.04 -0.42 -11.62
N ASP A 132 -8.06 -1.19 -11.31
CA ASP A 132 -8.22 -2.56 -11.77
C ASP A 132 -9.71 -2.84 -12.05
N THR A 133 -10.03 -4.07 -12.39
CA THR A 133 -11.41 -4.51 -12.58
C THR A 133 -11.78 -5.45 -11.44
N MET A 134 -12.97 -5.29 -10.89
CA MET A 134 -13.49 -6.19 -9.86
C MET A 134 -13.51 -7.62 -10.39
N PRO A 135 -13.06 -8.60 -9.60
CA PRO A 135 -13.07 -9.99 -10.01
C PRO A 135 -14.47 -10.43 -10.50
N SER A 136 -14.49 -11.16 -11.62
CA SER A 136 -15.71 -11.71 -12.25
C SER A 136 -16.73 -10.66 -12.72
N THR A 137 -16.29 -9.42 -12.93
CA THR A 137 -17.13 -8.32 -13.43
C THR A 137 -16.40 -7.52 -14.49
N ALA A 138 -17.13 -6.58 -15.14
CA ALA A 138 -16.54 -5.58 -16.02
C ALA A 138 -16.43 -4.20 -15.31
N ILE A 139 -16.64 -4.15 -13.99
CA ILE A 139 -16.69 -2.91 -13.22
C ILE A 139 -15.29 -2.48 -12.85
N ALA A 140 -14.87 -1.31 -13.34
CA ALA A 140 -13.61 -0.71 -12.95
C ALA A 140 -13.68 -0.17 -11.52
N ARG A 141 -12.61 -0.37 -10.79
CA ARG A 141 -12.43 0.19 -9.45
C ARG A 141 -11.10 0.91 -9.34
N HIS A 142 -11.07 1.92 -8.51
CA HIS A 142 -9.94 2.84 -8.37
C HIS A 142 -9.51 2.89 -6.92
N HIS A 143 -8.31 2.39 -6.67
CA HIS A 143 -7.68 2.42 -5.34
C HIS A 143 -6.95 3.74 -5.16
N ARG A 144 -7.11 4.36 -4.00
CA ARG A 144 -6.36 5.54 -3.61
C ARG A 144 -5.85 5.37 -2.18
N LEU A 145 -4.55 5.48 -2.02
CA LEU A 145 -3.89 5.42 -0.71
C LEU A 145 -3.24 6.77 -0.44
N LEU A 146 -3.71 7.44 0.59
CA LEU A 146 -3.17 8.71 1.04
C LEU A 146 -2.19 8.45 2.20
N TRP A 147 -0.98 9.00 2.08
CA TRP A 147 0.10 8.82 3.03
C TRP A 147 0.59 10.18 3.54
N GLN A 148 0.99 10.23 4.80
CA GLN A 148 1.58 11.38 5.45
C GLN A 148 3.04 11.11 5.77
N ARG A 149 3.92 12.02 5.40
CA ARG A 149 5.36 11.91 5.72
C ARG A 149 5.55 11.99 7.24
N SER A 150 6.40 11.10 7.77
CA SER A 150 6.86 11.22 9.15
C SER A 150 7.56 12.55 9.36
N PRO A 151 7.35 13.21 10.52
CA PRO A 151 8.13 14.38 10.85
C PRO A 151 9.63 14.07 10.82
N GLN A 152 10.42 15.00 10.28
CA GLN A 152 11.87 14.91 10.36
C GLN A 152 12.29 15.23 11.81
N PRO A 153 13.30 14.51 12.36
CA PRO A 153 13.80 14.79 13.70
C PRO A 153 14.47 16.16 13.78
#